data_d3bb66ced846df5df53a068607a4e4c2
#
_entry.id   d3bb66ced846df5df53a068607a4e4c2
#
_cell.length_a   1.000
_cell.length_b   1.000
_cell.length_c   1.000
_cell.angle_alpha   90.00
_cell.angle_beta   90.00
_cell.angle_gamma   90.00
#
_symmetry.space_group_name_H-M   'P 1'
#
loop_
_entity.id
_entity.type
_entity.pdbx_description
1 polymer ?
#
loop_
_entity_poly.entity_id
_entity_poly.type
_entity_poly.pdbx_seq_one_letter_code
_entity_poly.pdbx_strand_id
1 'polypeptide(L)'
;MASIARILLSMPVGIESDIIYSHRVSGLDLAYSISGSSLWDFLLKYLESIVFLSIFATDMRRTEITNSIKEALKSVPYKMEARLYGSEARGDARPDSDIDLLILLDQPTVTGKDEDAIFAPLYQLELQSGVIINPLIIPKSQWGANVSPFYINVENEGVVL
;
A
#
# COMPACT_ATOMS: atom_id res chain seq x y z
N MET A 1 -20.87 0.57 10.29
CA MET A 1 -21.32 1.77 11.04
C MET A 1 -22.09 1.51 12.34
N ALA A 2 -22.28 0.26 12.76
CA ALA A 2 -23.04 -0.04 13.99
C ALA A 2 -22.19 -0.25 15.26
N SER A 3 -20.86 -0.23 15.16
CA SER A 3 -19.96 -0.57 16.28
C SER A 3 -19.48 0.63 17.10
N ILE A 4 -19.46 1.84 16.53
CA ILE A 4 -18.95 3.05 17.20
C ILE A 4 -19.97 3.60 18.21
N ALA A 5 -21.28 3.45 17.94
CA ALA A 5 -22.35 3.93 18.81
C ALA A 5 -22.48 3.16 20.14
N ARG A 6 -21.94 1.93 20.23
CA ARG A 6 -22.02 1.11 21.44
C ARG A 6 -20.93 1.42 22.49
N ILE A 7 -19.84 2.06 22.07
CA ILE A 7 -18.71 2.41 22.95
C ILE A 7 -19.02 3.66 23.77
N LEU A 8 -19.84 4.57 23.27
CA LEU A 8 -20.19 5.82 23.94
C LEU A 8 -21.25 5.68 25.06
N LEU A 9 -21.95 4.55 25.15
CA LEU A 9 -23.07 4.35 26.07
C LEU A 9 -22.71 3.57 27.35
N SER A 10 -21.47 3.14 27.53
CA SER A 10 -21.02 2.38 28.73
C SER A 10 -19.96 3.09 29.56
N MET A 11 -19.94 4.42 29.60
CA MET A 11 -19.01 5.14 30.48
C MET A 11 -19.52 5.10 31.93
N PRO A 12 -18.79 4.51 32.88
CA PRO A 12 -19.06 4.68 34.29
C PRO A 12 -18.65 6.09 34.73
N VAL A 13 -19.56 6.77 35.37
CA VAL A 13 -19.30 8.06 36.03
C VAL A 13 -18.68 7.77 37.39
N GLY A 14 -17.40 8.11 37.52
CA GLY A 14 -16.71 8.28 38.80
C GLY A 14 -16.05 7.03 39.37
N ILE A 15 -14.76 7.15 39.61
CA ILE A 15 -13.90 6.65 40.72
C ILE A 15 -12.51 6.34 40.12
N GLU A 16 -11.47 6.80 40.84
CA GLU A 16 -10.04 6.52 40.60
C GLU A 16 -9.77 5.00 40.63
N SER A 17 -9.84 4.38 39.47
CA SER A 17 -9.31 3.04 39.27
C SER A 17 -8.93 2.89 37.79
N ASP A 18 -7.78 2.31 37.55
CA ASP A 18 -7.29 2.01 36.22
C ASP A 18 -8.35 1.28 35.40
N ILE A 19 -8.83 1.91 34.32
CA ILE A 19 -9.79 1.28 33.41
C ILE A 19 -8.98 0.59 32.32
N ILE A 20 -9.10 -0.73 32.25
CA ILE A 20 -8.47 -1.53 31.21
C ILE A 20 -9.46 -1.63 30.03
N TYR A 21 -9.05 -1.15 28.87
CA TYR A 21 -9.78 -1.31 27.63
C TYR A 21 -9.13 -2.40 26.79
N SER A 22 -9.93 -3.33 26.29
CA SER A 22 -9.48 -4.33 25.33
C SER A 22 -10.24 -4.17 24.02
N HIS A 23 -9.53 -4.08 22.92
CA HIS A 23 -10.09 -4.04 21.59
C HIS A 23 -9.49 -5.15 20.75
N ARG A 24 -10.35 -5.90 20.04
CA ARG A 24 -9.92 -6.89 19.06
C ARG A 24 -10.09 -6.31 17.66
N VAL A 25 -8.98 -6.12 16.95
CA VAL A 25 -8.95 -5.68 15.56
C VAL A 25 -8.13 -6.69 14.77
N SER A 26 -8.73 -7.30 13.77
CA SER A 26 -8.06 -8.25 12.85
C SER A 26 -7.32 -9.42 13.54
N GLY A 27 -7.85 -9.92 14.66
CA GLY A 27 -7.24 -11.04 15.41
C GLY A 27 -6.19 -10.64 16.45
N LEU A 28 -5.85 -9.37 16.57
CA LEU A 28 -4.97 -8.82 17.61
C LEU A 28 -5.80 -8.27 18.76
N ASP A 29 -5.53 -8.74 19.98
CA ASP A 29 -6.08 -8.16 21.21
C ASP A 29 -5.16 -7.03 21.69
N LEU A 30 -5.63 -5.79 21.55
CA LEU A 30 -4.96 -4.60 22.08
C LEU A 30 -5.57 -4.27 23.45
N ALA A 31 -4.80 -4.47 24.51
CA ALA A 31 -5.19 -4.06 25.85
C ALA A 31 -4.32 -2.86 26.29
N TYR A 32 -4.94 -1.79 26.78
CA TYR A 32 -4.25 -0.65 27.36
C TYR A 32 -4.93 -0.20 28.65
N SER A 33 -4.10 0.18 29.60
CA SER A 33 -4.52 0.74 30.89
C SER A 33 -4.38 2.25 30.84
N ILE A 34 -5.42 2.97 31.27
CA ILE A 34 -5.38 4.42 31.45
C ILE A 34 -5.30 4.72 32.93
N SER A 35 -4.13 5.12 33.40
CA SER A 35 -3.94 5.67 34.73
C SER A 35 -3.82 7.19 34.62
N GLY A 36 -4.74 7.92 35.25
CA GLY A 36 -4.67 9.37 35.50
C GLY A 36 -5.31 10.27 34.44
N SER A 37 -6.22 10.90 34.80
CA SER A 37 -6.67 12.22 35.15
C SER A 37 -7.04 13.22 34.05
N SER A 38 -6.87 13.05 32.74
CA SER A 38 -7.48 14.01 31.82
C SER A 38 -8.14 13.37 30.59
N LEU A 39 -9.32 13.86 30.29
CA LEU A 39 -10.04 13.56 29.04
C LEU A 39 -9.14 13.79 27.81
N TRP A 40 -8.21 14.73 27.92
CA TRP A 40 -7.24 15.05 26.88
C TRP A 40 -6.22 13.94 26.63
N ASP A 41 -5.71 13.29 27.66
CA ASP A 41 -4.77 12.16 27.51
C ASP A 41 -5.47 10.95 26.87
N PHE A 42 -6.72 10.73 27.23
CA PHE A 42 -7.55 9.71 26.59
C PHE A 42 -7.77 10.00 25.10
N LEU A 43 -8.16 11.23 24.78
CA LEU A 43 -8.41 11.66 23.39
C LEU A 43 -7.14 11.59 22.55
N LEU A 44 -5.99 12.00 23.09
CA LEU A 44 -4.71 11.91 22.40
C LEU A 44 -4.33 10.47 22.09
N LYS A 45 -4.38 9.57 23.07
CA LYS A 45 -4.11 8.13 22.85
C LYS A 45 -5.08 7.49 21.88
N TYR A 46 -6.35 7.88 21.91
CA TYR A 46 -7.36 7.39 20.98
C TYR A 46 -7.07 7.86 19.55
N LEU A 47 -6.67 9.13 19.37
CA LEU A 47 -6.26 9.67 18.08
C LEU A 47 -4.99 8.99 17.55
N GLU A 48 -3.99 8.78 18.41
CA GLU A 48 -2.77 8.03 18.07
C GLU A 48 -3.10 6.62 17.57
N SER A 49 -4.01 5.91 18.28
CA SER A 49 -4.47 4.58 17.88
C SER A 49 -5.17 4.57 16.52
N ILE A 50 -6.03 5.56 16.25
CA ILE A 50 -6.71 5.67 14.95
C ILE A 50 -5.71 5.94 13.83
N VAL A 51 -4.77 6.86 14.06
CA VAL A 51 -3.72 7.17 13.09
C VAL A 51 -2.85 5.95 12.82
N PHE A 52 -2.42 5.26 13.85
CA PHE A 52 -1.65 4.01 13.72
C PHE A 52 -2.40 2.95 12.92
N LEU A 53 -3.68 2.70 13.24
CA LEU A 53 -4.53 1.74 12.54
C LEU A 53 -4.75 2.14 11.07
N SER A 54 -4.90 3.43 10.78
CA SER A 54 -5.06 3.90 9.40
C SER A 54 -3.79 3.72 8.57
N ILE A 55 -2.62 4.01 9.15
CA ILE A 55 -1.33 3.80 8.50
C ILE A 55 -1.11 2.30 8.23
N PHE A 56 -1.33 1.46 9.24
CA PHE A 56 -1.18 0.00 9.12
C PHE A 56 -2.13 -0.60 8.08
N ALA A 57 -3.39 -0.18 8.06
CA ALA A 57 -4.37 -0.63 7.07
C ALA A 57 -3.99 -0.21 5.65
N THR A 58 -3.40 0.97 5.48
CA THR A 58 -2.90 1.45 4.19
C THR A 58 -1.73 0.61 3.70
N ASP A 59 -0.74 0.35 4.56
CA ASP A 59 0.44 -0.45 4.24
C ASP A 59 0.05 -1.89 3.84
N MET A 60 -0.85 -2.53 4.61
CA MET A 60 -1.40 -3.85 4.27
C MET A 60 -2.09 -3.86 2.90
N ARG A 61 -2.91 -2.86 2.60
CA ARG A 61 -3.61 -2.75 1.31
C ARG A 61 -2.63 -2.60 0.15
N ARG A 62 -1.58 -1.79 0.30
CA ARG A 62 -0.58 -1.58 -0.76
C ARG A 62 0.24 -2.84 -1.02
N THR A 63 0.60 -3.57 0.02
CA THR A 63 1.26 -4.87 -0.10
C THR A 63 0.39 -5.89 -0.85
N GLU A 64 -0.92 -5.92 -0.59
CA GLU A 64 -1.87 -6.78 -1.31
C GLU A 64 -1.95 -6.42 -2.79
N ILE A 65 -2.03 -5.12 -3.12
CA ILE A 65 -2.07 -4.66 -4.51
C ILE A 65 -0.77 -5.01 -5.24
N THR A 66 0.38 -4.80 -4.62
CA THR A 66 1.69 -5.12 -5.18
C THR A 66 1.83 -6.61 -5.49
N ASN A 67 1.36 -7.47 -4.58
CA ASN A 67 1.31 -8.92 -4.82
C ASN A 67 0.34 -9.27 -5.97
N SER A 68 -0.79 -8.59 -6.06
CA SER A 68 -1.75 -8.78 -7.15
C SER A 68 -1.19 -8.37 -8.49
N ILE A 69 -0.41 -7.28 -8.56
CA ILE A 69 0.33 -6.87 -9.76
C ILE A 69 1.30 -7.98 -10.20
N LYS A 70 2.08 -8.51 -9.25
CA LYS A 70 3.01 -9.61 -9.53
C LYS A 70 2.31 -10.83 -10.10
N GLU A 71 1.19 -11.24 -9.53
CA GLU A 71 0.42 -12.39 -10.03
C GLU A 71 -0.24 -12.09 -11.39
N ALA A 72 -0.75 -10.87 -11.59
CA ALA A 72 -1.30 -10.46 -12.88
C ALA A 72 -0.24 -10.52 -14.00
N LEU A 73 0.96 -10.02 -13.74
CA LEU A 73 2.06 -10.06 -14.71
C LEU A 73 2.54 -11.47 -15.03
N LYS A 74 2.48 -12.42 -14.07
CA LYS A 74 2.79 -13.83 -14.33
C LYS A 74 1.81 -14.50 -15.31
N SER A 75 0.58 -13.99 -15.43
CA SER A 75 -0.41 -14.51 -16.35
C SER A 75 -0.15 -14.09 -17.82
N VAL A 76 0.69 -13.08 -18.02
CA VAL A 76 1.03 -12.56 -19.36
C VAL A 76 2.08 -13.45 -19.99
N PRO A 77 1.91 -13.85 -21.28
CA PRO A 77 2.77 -14.85 -21.94
C PRO A 77 4.11 -14.27 -22.43
N TYR A 78 4.69 -13.35 -21.69
CA TYR A 78 5.98 -12.71 -22.01
C TYR A 78 6.97 -12.88 -20.88
N LYS A 79 8.26 -13.02 -21.24
CA LYS A 79 9.34 -12.86 -20.28
C LYS A 79 9.56 -11.39 -20.03
N MET A 80 9.48 -11.01 -18.77
CA MET A 80 9.66 -9.62 -18.35
C MET A 80 10.28 -9.55 -16.96
N GLU A 81 10.85 -8.42 -16.64
CA GLU A 81 11.24 -8.00 -15.31
C GLU A 81 10.40 -6.80 -14.94
N ALA A 82 9.77 -6.83 -13.79
CA ALA A 82 8.96 -5.72 -13.30
C ALA A 82 9.61 -5.11 -12.06
N ARG A 83 9.63 -3.77 -11.99
CA ARG A 83 10.17 -3.02 -10.86
C ARG A 83 9.20 -1.93 -10.45
N LEU A 84 8.94 -1.83 -9.17
CA LEU A 84 8.32 -0.64 -8.59
C LEU A 84 9.35 0.47 -8.53
N TYR A 85 8.92 1.73 -8.74
CA TYR A 85 9.74 2.90 -8.52
C TYR A 85 8.92 4.05 -7.92
N GLY A 86 9.50 5.21 -7.74
CA GLY A 86 8.81 6.35 -7.16
C GLY A 86 8.49 6.16 -5.66
N SER A 87 7.36 6.70 -5.22
CA SER A 87 6.97 6.71 -3.80
C SER A 87 6.74 5.32 -3.23
N GLU A 88 6.24 4.38 -4.05
CA GLU A 88 6.02 3.01 -3.61
C GLU A 88 7.34 2.30 -3.27
N ALA A 89 8.35 2.45 -4.12
CA ALA A 89 9.66 1.84 -3.90
C ALA A 89 10.39 2.45 -2.71
N ARG A 90 10.23 3.75 -2.46
CA ARG A 90 10.82 4.43 -1.31
C ARG A 90 10.10 4.20 0.01
N GLY A 91 8.87 3.66 -0.02
CA GLY A 91 8.05 3.46 1.17
C GLY A 91 7.40 4.74 1.71
N ASP A 92 7.33 5.81 0.92
CA ASP A 92 6.69 7.09 1.29
C ASP A 92 5.37 7.33 0.54
N ALA A 93 4.80 6.28 -0.08
CA ALA A 93 3.55 6.35 -0.81
C ALA A 93 2.38 6.69 0.12
N ARG A 94 1.55 7.65 -0.32
CA ARG A 94 0.30 7.99 0.35
C ARG A 94 -0.82 7.03 -0.06
N PRO A 95 -1.94 6.97 0.68
CA PRO A 95 -3.08 6.13 0.33
C PRO A 95 -3.63 6.39 -1.08
N ASP A 96 -3.49 7.61 -1.58
CA ASP A 96 -3.95 8.11 -2.88
C ASP A 96 -2.84 8.20 -3.94
N SER A 97 -1.62 7.77 -3.61
CA SER A 97 -0.52 7.74 -4.58
C SER A 97 -0.71 6.65 -5.62
N ASP A 98 -0.32 6.96 -6.84
CA ASP A 98 -0.25 6.00 -7.94
C ASP A 98 0.87 4.98 -7.69
N ILE A 99 0.79 3.83 -8.33
CA ILE A 99 1.85 2.82 -8.34
C ILE A 99 2.61 2.95 -9.65
N ASP A 100 3.86 3.40 -9.56
CA ASP A 100 4.76 3.51 -10.70
C ASP A 100 5.47 2.18 -10.95
N LEU A 101 5.29 1.63 -12.15
CA LEU A 101 5.74 0.30 -12.51
C LEU A 101 6.58 0.34 -13.80
N LEU A 102 7.85 -0.05 -13.71
CA LEU A 102 8.69 -0.28 -14.86
C LEU A 102 8.63 -1.74 -15.27
N ILE A 103 8.36 -2.01 -16.55
CA ILE A 103 8.32 -3.36 -17.13
C ILE A 103 9.37 -3.44 -18.23
N LEU A 104 10.39 -4.25 -17.99
CA LEU A 104 11.46 -4.55 -18.94
C LEU A 104 11.10 -5.81 -19.69
N LEU A 105 10.62 -5.64 -20.93
CA LEU A 105 10.16 -6.74 -21.76
C LEU A 105 11.33 -7.40 -22.48
N ASP A 106 11.44 -8.72 -22.40
CA ASP A 106 12.49 -9.51 -23.09
C ASP A 106 12.14 -9.71 -24.57
N GLN A 107 11.98 -8.59 -25.27
CA GLN A 107 11.65 -8.48 -26.69
C GLN A 107 12.51 -7.38 -27.31
N PRO A 108 12.84 -7.48 -28.62
CA PRO A 108 13.64 -6.47 -29.30
C PRO A 108 12.91 -5.13 -29.45
N THR A 109 11.58 -5.16 -29.52
CA THR A 109 10.70 -3.98 -29.61
C THR A 109 9.42 -4.23 -28.85
N VAL A 110 8.79 -3.17 -28.35
CA VAL A 110 7.45 -3.21 -27.76
C VAL A 110 6.45 -2.80 -28.83
N THR A 111 5.42 -3.60 -29.02
CA THR A 111 4.31 -3.33 -29.95
C THR A 111 3.03 -3.02 -29.19
N GLY A 112 2.05 -2.38 -29.86
CA GLY A 112 0.75 -2.12 -29.22
C GLY A 112 0.03 -3.38 -28.71
N LYS A 113 0.28 -4.55 -29.33
CA LYS A 113 -0.27 -5.83 -28.84
C LYS A 113 0.38 -6.27 -27.53
N ASP A 114 1.68 -6.02 -27.37
CA ASP A 114 2.40 -6.34 -26.14
C ASP A 114 1.91 -5.42 -25.02
N GLU A 115 1.72 -4.13 -25.33
CA GLU A 115 1.16 -3.15 -24.38
C GLU A 115 -0.26 -3.55 -23.97
N ASP A 116 -1.15 -3.85 -24.90
CA ASP A 116 -2.53 -4.27 -24.62
C ASP A 116 -2.57 -5.52 -23.72
N ALA A 117 -1.70 -6.51 -23.99
CA ALA A 117 -1.65 -7.74 -23.20
C ALA A 117 -1.19 -7.51 -21.77
N ILE A 118 -0.32 -6.51 -21.53
CA ILE A 118 0.19 -6.16 -20.22
C ILE A 118 -0.78 -5.22 -19.50
N PHE A 119 -1.35 -4.24 -20.20
CA PHE A 119 -2.27 -3.27 -19.61
C PHE A 119 -3.60 -3.90 -19.18
N ALA A 120 -4.12 -4.86 -19.95
CA ALA A 120 -5.43 -5.43 -19.65
C ALA A 120 -5.56 -6.01 -18.24
N PRO A 121 -4.67 -6.87 -17.73
CA PRO A 121 -4.75 -7.37 -16.36
C PRO A 121 -4.46 -6.29 -15.32
N LEU A 122 -3.58 -5.33 -15.59
CA LEU A 122 -3.30 -4.22 -14.68
C LEU A 122 -4.50 -3.27 -14.55
N TYR A 123 -5.17 -2.97 -15.65
CA TYR A 123 -6.40 -2.16 -15.64
C TYR A 123 -7.53 -2.81 -14.85
N GLN A 124 -7.67 -4.14 -14.92
CA GLN A 124 -8.63 -4.85 -14.06
C GLN A 124 -8.31 -4.67 -12.56
N LEU A 125 -7.02 -4.67 -12.20
CA LEU A 125 -6.60 -4.39 -10.82
C LEU A 125 -6.87 -2.95 -10.40
N GLU A 126 -6.68 -1.97 -11.27
CA GLU A 126 -7.05 -0.58 -11.02
C GLU A 126 -8.54 -0.45 -10.69
N LEU A 127 -9.40 -1.08 -11.52
CA LEU A 127 -10.86 -1.05 -11.30
C LEU A 127 -11.28 -1.70 -9.98
N GLN A 128 -10.58 -2.75 -9.55
CA GLN A 128 -10.89 -3.47 -8.31
C GLN A 128 -10.35 -2.76 -7.07
N SER A 129 -9.14 -2.23 -7.16
CA SER A 129 -8.43 -1.61 -6.03
C SER A 129 -8.77 -0.13 -5.84
N GLY A 130 -9.11 0.56 -6.94
CA GLY A 130 -9.25 2.01 -6.99
C GLY A 130 -7.89 2.74 -6.90
N VAL A 131 -6.78 2.05 -7.11
CA VAL A 131 -5.43 2.62 -7.13
C VAL A 131 -4.92 2.63 -8.57
N ILE A 132 -4.44 3.78 -9.02
CA ILE A 132 -3.89 3.94 -10.38
C ILE A 132 -2.54 3.22 -10.47
N ILE A 133 -2.35 2.48 -11.55
CA ILE A 133 -1.09 1.81 -11.87
C ILE A 133 -0.54 2.42 -13.15
N ASN A 134 0.65 3.02 -13.08
CA ASN A 134 1.34 3.66 -14.21
C ASN A 134 2.44 2.75 -14.76
N PRO A 135 2.15 1.83 -15.69
CA PRO A 135 3.17 0.97 -16.27
C PRO A 135 3.94 1.70 -17.38
N LEU A 136 5.26 1.70 -17.25
CA LEU A 136 6.20 2.08 -18.30
C LEU A 136 6.81 0.80 -18.88
N ILE A 137 6.53 0.50 -20.13
CA ILE A 137 7.01 -0.72 -20.80
C ILE A 137 8.10 -0.35 -21.79
N ILE A 138 9.28 -0.94 -21.62
CA ILE A 138 10.40 -0.74 -22.56
C ILE A 138 11.10 -2.07 -22.85
N PRO A 139 11.75 -2.22 -24.03
CA PRO A 139 12.60 -3.37 -24.28
C PRO A 139 13.74 -3.45 -23.29
N LYS A 140 13.99 -4.63 -22.72
CA LYS A 140 15.06 -4.85 -21.73
C LYS A 140 16.44 -4.45 -22.29
N SER A 141 16.64 -4.64 -23.59
CA SER A 141 17.89 -4.25 -24.28
C SER A 141 18.14 -2.74 -24.33
N GLN A 142 17.11 -1.93 -24.14
CA GLN A 142 17.21 -0.47 -24.10
C GLN A 142 17.45 0.09 -22.69
N TRP A 143 17.20 -0.72 -21.66
CA TRP A 143 17.43 -0.32 -20.27
C TRP A 143 18.93 -0.23 -20.01
N GLY A 144 19.39 0.94 -19.56
CA GLY A 144 20.80 1.24 -19.36
C GLY A 144 21.58 1.64 -20.62
N ALA A 145 20.96 1.62 -21.83
CA ALA A 145 21.61 2.13 -23.04
C ALA A 145 21.92 3.62 -22.96
N ASN A 146 21.07 4.38 -22.24
CA ASN A 146 21.28 5.79 -21.94
C ASN A 146 21.16 5.99 -20.43
N VAL A 147 22.22 6.44 -19.81
CA VAL A 147 22.23 6.78 -18.37
C VAL A 147 21.54 8.13 -18.19
N SER A 148 20.29 8.08 -17.76
CA SER A 148 19.48 9.26 -17.44
C SER A 148 19.27 9.37 -15.92
N PRO A 149 18.86 10.53 -15.38
CA PRO A 149 18.44 10.64 -13.98
C PRO A 149 17.36 9.64 -13.59
N PHE A 150 16.40 9.37 -14.49
CA PHE A 150 15.38 8.36 -14.28
C PHE A 150 15.99 6.95 -14.12
N TYR A 151 16.89 6.56 -15.02
CA TYR A 151 17.60 5.28 -14.93
C TYR A 151 18.34 5.14 -13.60
N ILE A 152 19.10 6.16 -13.21
CA ILE A 152 19.86 6.16 -11.95
C ILE A 152 18.93 5.98 -10.74
N ASN A 153 17.81 6.69 -10.72
CA ASN A 153 16.87 6.62 -9.61
C ASN A 153 16.25 5.22 -9.51
N VAL A 154 15.80 4.63 -10.63
CA VAL A 154 15.21 3.30 -10.64
C VAL A 154 16.23 2.21 -10.29
N GLU A 155 17.49 2.33 -10.70
CA GLU A 155 18.54 1.38 -10.30
C GLU A 155 18.86 1.45 -8.80
N ASN A 156 18.80 2.65 -8.19
CA ASN A 156 19.11 2.83 -6.79
C ASN A 156 17.96 2.52 -5.83
N GLU A 157 16.74 2.84 -6.23
CA GLU A 157 15.57 2.79 -5.34
C GLU A 157 14.54 1.72 -5.77
N GLY A 158 14.63 1.24 -7.02
CA GLY A 158 13.63 0.34 -7.58
C GLY A 158 13.59 -1.02 -6.89
N VAL A 159 12.37 -1.51 -6.63
CA VAL A 159 12.11 -2.81 -6.01
C VAL A 159 11.63 -3.79 -7.07
N VAL A 160 12.36 -4.87 -7.25
CA VAL A 160 11.98 -5.95 -8.20
C VAL A 160 10.81 -6.75 -7.63
N LEU A 161 9.79 -7.01 -8.46
CA LEU A 161 8.58 -7.76 -8.12
C LEU A 161 8.74 -9.28 -8.32
#